data_541296e652f9a7e4a0efbcaab316e322
#
_entry.id   541296e652f9a7e4a0efbcaab316e322
#
_cell.length_a   1.000
_cell.length_b   1.000
_cell.length_c   1.000
_cell.angle_alpha   90.00
_cell.angle_beta   90.00
_cell.angle_gamma   90.00
#
_symmetry.space_group_name_H-M   'P 1'
#
loop_
_entity.id
_entity.type
_entity.pdbx_description
1 polymer ?
#
loop_
_entity_poly.entity_id
_entity_poly.type
_entity_poly.pdbx_seq_one_letter_code
_entity_poly.pdbx_strand_id
1 'polypeptide(L)'
;MRDTQSTASSLSVSIGQATSAGHKAHNQDFHGALVPDERALSFKGITIALADGISTSDVSAVASETIVKSLLSDYYSTPDAWTVKTSASRVISAANSWLYAQSRFAGLADADHGHVCTLATMVLKARTAHLFHVGDSRIWRLSGLSLEPLTTDHHVSLGSGDTVLTRAIGAASSVDIEYRAEPVSRGNVFLLTTDGVHEHWTARTVAQRIAEASTLDDAAQDILKDALEAGSTDNLTVQIVRIDSVPTSDETQFDEQARTLPIPALPREGSVLDGYRILRELHANHRSHIFLAKASDGETVAVKIPASDLKDDADGLRRFLMEDWIARRLDNAHVLGAPASLGPRSGLYVVTDFIEGQTLRQWMQDNPKPSFEQVRDILEQVIRGLRAFHRREMLHQDLRPENIMLDTDGVVKIIDFGSTYVAGVQEAAPMREEDGILGTLQYTAPEYFSGEQVSWRSDLFSLGVIAYEMLTGVLPYGTQVGKVRNPRDRRRLRYRNARDDAHPMPAWLDDALAKAVHPDPARRHDALSEFAANLRSPSLRYTARRHIPLAERNPERFWKTLSGGLALLCLVLATLAFQ
;
A
#
# COMPACT_ATOMS: atom_id res chain seq x y z
N MET A 1 -6.65 -41.88 -21.72
CA MET A 1 -6.14 -41.14 -20.58
C MET A 1 -6.78 -39.79 -20.63
N ARG A 2 -7.63 -39.47 -19.68
CA ARG A 2 -8.37 -38.19 -19.64
C ARG A 2 -7.44 -37.15 -19.07
N ASP A 3 -7.15 -36.10 -19.82
CA ASP A 3 -6.53 -34.88 -19.32
C ASP A 3 -7.43 -34.30 -18.25
N THR A 4 -7.06 -34.47 -17.01
CA THR A 4 -7.55 -33.66 -15.90
C THR A 4 -6.81 -32.32 -15.96
N GLN A 5 -7.29 -31.38 -16.76
CA GLN A 5 -6.98 -29.97 -16.55
C GLN A 5 -7.46 -29.63 -15.12
N SER A 6 -6.52 -29.48 -14.21
CA SER A 6 -6.75 -28.86 -12.91
C SER A 6 -7.06 -27.39 -13.18
N THR A 7 -8.33 -27.07 -13.34
CA THR A 7 -8.79 -25.68 -13.26
C THR A 7 -8.50 -25.20 -11.85
N ALA A 8 -7.56 -24.28 -11.71
CA ALA A 8 -7.31 -23.59 -10.44
C ALA A 8 -8.66 -23.09 -9.91
N SER A 9 -9.07 -23.50 -8.71
CA SER A 9 -10.36 -23.07 -8.17
C SER A 9 -10.26 -21.59 -7.82
N SER A 10 -11.07 -20.76 -8.45
CA SER A 10 -11.22 -19.35 -8.08
C SER A 10 -12.02 -19.22 -6.78
N LEU A 11 -11.91 -18.07 -6.11
CA LEU A 11 -12.78 -17.73 -4.99
C LEU A 11 -14.23 -17.68 -5.47
N SER A 12 -15.11 -18.49 -4.85
CA SER A 12 -16.54 -18.43 -5.11
C SER A 12 -17.34 -18.56 -3.81
N VAL A 13 -18.49 -17.93 -3.80
CA VAL A 13 -19.39 -17.87 -2.63
C VAL A 13 -20.83 -18.07 -3.05
N SER A 14 -21.62 -18.66 -2.16
CA SER A 14 -23.08 -18.58 -2.19
C SER A 14 -23.52 -17.54 -1.17
N ILE A 15 -24.45 -16.66 -1.57
CA ILE A 15 -24.96 -15.59 -0.72
C ILE A 15 -26.47 -15.73 -0.63
N GLY A 16 -27.01 -15.64 0.58
CA GLY A 16 -28.45 -15.49 0.83
C GLY A 16 -28.68 -14.24 1.66
N GLN A 17 -29.73 -13.51 1.38
CA GLN A 17 -30.01 -12.24 2.05
C GLN A 17 -31.49 -11.96 2.15
N ALA A 18 -31.88 -11.34 3.27
CA ALA A 18 -33.23 -10.90 3.51
C ALA A 18 -33.26 -9.64 4.34
N THR A 19 -34.23 -8.77 4.09
CA THR A 19 -34.48 -7.55 4.87
C THR A 19 -35.99 -7.32 5.02
N SER A 20 -36.40 -6.72 6.13
CA SER A 20 -37.80 -6.40 6.42
C SER A 20 -37.88 -5.15 7.30
N ALA A 21 -38.90 -4.34 7.06
CA ALA A 21 -39.22 -3.24 7.97
C ALA A 21 -39.72 -3.71 9.34
N GLY A 22 -40.06 -5.00 9.49
CA GLY A 22 -40.67 -5.50 10.71
C GLY A 22 -41.98 -4.81 11.04
N HIS A 23 -42.06 -4.31 12.27
CA HIS A 23 -43.22 -3.52 12.74
C HIS A 23 -43.10 -2.01 12.48
N LYS A 24 -41.95 -1.52 11.99
CA LYS A 24 -41.73 -0.09 11.69
C LYS A 24 -42.39 0.33 10.37
N ALA A 25 -42.68 1.60 10.21
CA ALA A 25 -43.29 2.16 8.99
C ALA A 25 -42.29 2.18 7.81
N HIS A 26 -41.00 2.32 8.08
CA HIS A 26 -39.94 2.41 7.09
C HIS A 26 -38.79 1.45 7.46
N ASN A 27 -38.18 0.92 6.44
CA ASN A 27 -36.94 0.16 6.61
C ASN A 27 -35.77 1.13 6.49
N GLN A 28 -34.98 1.28 7.55
CA GLN A 28 -33.80 2.13 7.62
C GLN A 28 -32.50 1.31 7.44
N ASP A 29 -32.62 -0.03 7.38
CA ASP A 29 -31.54 -0.92 7.03
C ASP A 29 -31.28 -0.90 5.53
N PHE A 30 -30.02 -1.09 5.14
CA PHE A 30 -29.63 -1.33 3.76
C PHE A 30 -28.52 -2.37 3.69
N HIS A 31 -28.55 -3.22 2.66
CA HIS A 31 -27.56 -4.27 2.47
C HIS A 31 -27.27 -4.48 1.00
N GLY A 32 -26.17 -5.15 0.71
CA GLY A 32 -25.83 -5.56 -0.65
C GLY A 32 -24.56 -6.40 -0.70
N ALA A 33 -24.39 -7.07 -1.81
CA ALA A 33 -23.21 -7.86 -2.12
C ALA A 33 -22.84 -7.70 -3.59
N LEU A 34 -21.54 -7.68 -3.89
CA LEU A 34 -21.04 -7.63 -5.26
C LEU A 34 -19.96 -8.70 -5.46
N VAL A 35 -20.25 -9.62 -6.38
CA VAL A 35 -19.30 -10.57 -6.95
C VAL A 35 -18.86 -9.99 -8.29
N PRO A 36 -17.66 -9.42 -8.40
CA PRO A 36 -17.22 -8.75 -9.61
C PRO A 36 -16.76 -9.75 -10.70
N ASP A 37 -16.35 -9.22 -11.87
CA ASP A 37 -15.69 -10.00 -12.92
C ASP A 37 -14.36 -10.61 -12.46
N GLU A 38 -13.82 -11.56 -13.21
CA GLU A 38 -12.60 -12.31 -12.86
C GLU A 38 -11.41 -11.39 -12.53
N ARG A 39 -11.25 -10.29 -13.25
CA ARG A 39 -10.16 -9.35 -13.01
C ARG A 39 -10.34 -8.62 -11.68
N ALA A 40 -11.50 -8.02 -11.45
CA ALA A 40 -11.77 -7.31 -10.21
C ALA A 40 -11.85 -8.29 -9.03
N LEU A 41 -12.30 -9.52 -9.23
CA LEU A 41 -12.26 -10.57 -8.22
C LEU A 41 -10.83 -10.86 -7.73
N SER A 42 -9.87 -10.95 -8.64
CA SER A 42 -8.48 -11.22 -8.31
C SER A 42 -7.82 -10.08 -7.50
N PHE A 43 -8.08 -8.81 -7.86
CA PHE A 43 -7.43 -7.66 -7.22
C PHE A 43 -8.21 -7.08 -6.05
N LYS A 44 -9.55 -7.16 -6.07
CA LYS A 44 -10.43 -6.51 -5.12
C LYS A 44 -11.24 -7.49 -4.28
N GLY A 45 -11.51 -8.70 -4.78
CA GLY A 45 -12.33 -9.67 -4.08
C GLY A 45 -13.83 -9.39 -4.16
N ILE A 46 -14.60 -10.06 -3.30
CA ILE A 46 -16.06 -9.99 -3.19
C ILE A 46 -16.41 -9.10 -1.99
N THR A 47 -17.30 -8.12 -2.19
CA THR A 47 -17.72 -7.20 -1.12
C THR A 47 -19.15 -7.52 -0.68
N ILE A 48 -19.35 -7.65 0.63
CA ILE A 48 -20.65 -7.84 1.29
C ILE A 48 -20.76 -6.73 2.34
N ALA A 49 -21.86 -6.00 2.37
CA ALA A 49 -22.04 -4.88 3.28
C ALA A 49 -23.49 -4.75 3.77
N LEU A 50 -23.63 -4.38 5.01
CA LEU A 50 -24.89 -4.14 5.71
C LEU A 50 -24.72 -2.90 6.59
N ALA A 51 -25.75 -2.06 6.65
CA ALA A 51 -25.82 -0.87 7.48
C ALA A 51 -27.22 -0.71 8.04
N ASP A 52 -27.31 -0.28 9.30
CA ASP A 52 -28.53 0.02 10.03
C ASP A 52 -28.61 1.53 10.29
N GLY A 53 -29.67 2.15 9.87
CA GLY A 53 -29.93 3.58 10.09
C GLY A 53 -30.53 3.83 11.46
N ILE A 54 -29.96 4.77 12.24
CA ILE A 54 -30.47 5.06 13.59
C ILE A 54 -31.98 5.41 13.58
N SER A 55 -32.72 4.75 14.45
CA SER A 55 -34.18 4.80 14.48
C SER A 55 -34.79 6.19 14.78
N THR A 56 -34.02 7.08 15.42
CA THR A 56 -34.46 8.46 15.79
C THR A 56 -34.38 9.45 14.63
N SER A 57 -33.76 9.08 13.50
CA SER A 57 -33.56 9.97 12.36
C SER A 57 -34.39 9.59 11.14
N ASP A 58 -35.16 10.52 10.60
CA ASP A 58 -35.92 10.33 9.37
C ASP A 58 -35.04 10.22 8.11
N VAL A 59 -33.77 10.58 8.18
CA VAL A 59 -32.84 10.60 7.06
C VAL A 59 -31.78 9.49 7.13
N SER A 60 -31.81 8.63 8.16
CA SER A 60 -30.84 7.56 8.37
C SER A 60 -30.88 6.47 7.30
N ALA A 61 -32.05 6.21 6.68
CA ALA A 61 -32.16 5.32 5.53
C ALA A 61 -31.26 5.76 4.34
N VAL A 62 -31.09 7.08 4.14
CA VAL A 62 -30.17 7.61 3.13
C VAL A 62 -28.72 7.35 3.52
N ALA A 63 -28.41 7.36 4.82
CA ALA A 63 -27.07 7.07 5.30
C ALA A 63 -26.68 5.61 5.08
N SER A 64 -27.54 4.66 5.48
CA SER A 64 -27.32 3.23 5.29
C SER A 64 -27.20 2.86 3.80
N GLU A 65 -28.09 3.40 2.94
CA GLU A 65 -28.02 3.21 1.50
C GLU A 65 -26.72 3.76 0.90
N THR A 66 -26.32 4.98 1.29
CA THR A 66 -25.12 5.65 0.76
C THR A 66 -23.85 4.87 1.08
N ILE A 67 -23.64 4.48 2.34
CA ILE A 67 -22.41 3.80 2.74
C ILE A 67 -22.27 2.43 2.06
N VAL A 68 -23.36 1.66 1.98
CA VAL A 68 -23.33 0.35 1.32
C VAL A 68 -23.08 0.51 -0.19
N LYS A 69 -23.79 1.40 -0.87
CA LYS A 69 -23.58 1.66 -2.30
C LYS A 69 -22.16 2.14 -2.60
N SER A 70 -21.60 3.02 -1.77
CA SER A 70 -20.20 3.44 -1.93
C SER A 70 -19.22 2.27 -1.82
N LEU A 71 -19.46 1.33 -0.92
CA LEU A 71 -18.64 0.12 -0.81
C LEU A 71 -18.81 -0.83 -2.00
N LEU A 72 -19.99 -0.90 -2.60
CA LEU A 72 -20.23 -1.75 -3.76
C LEU A 72 -19.79 -1.13 -5.09
N SER A 73 -19.52 0.19 -5.15
CA SER A 73 -19.11 0.90 -6.37
C SER A 73 -17.73 1.54 -6.25
N ASP A 74 -17.55 2.47 -5.30
CA ASP A 74 -16.33 3.28 -5.22
C ASP A 74 -15.13 2.47 -4.76
N TYR A 75 -15.35 1.41 -3.96
CA TYR A 75 -14.30 0.50 -3.55
C TYR A 75 -13.58 -0.12 -4.77
N TYR A 76 -14.33 -0.55 -5.78
CA TYR A 76 -13.76 -1.15 -7.00
C TYR A 76 -13.10 -0.11 -7.92
N SER A 77 -13.39 1.17 -7.73
CA SER A 77 -12.73 2.29 -8.44
C SER A 77 -11.40 2.71 -7.80
N THR A 78 -11.07 2.19 -6.62
CA THR A 78 -9.77 2.46 -5.99
C THR A 78 -8.63 1.74 -6.73
N PRO A 79 -7.37 2.23 -6.65
CA PRO A 79 -6.23 1.59 -7.33
C PRO A 79 -6.09 0.10 -6.99
N ASP A 80 -5.86 -0.75 -8.02
CA ASP A 80 -5.63 -2.21 -7.84
C ASP A 80 -4.43 -2.52 -6.94
N ALA A 81 -3.48 -1.60 -6.85
CA ALA A 81 -2.28 -1.73 -6.05
C ALA A 81 -2.50 -1.56 -4.54
N TRP A 82 -3.63 -0.94 -4.14
CA TRP A 82 -3.95 -0.75 -2.74
C TRP A 82 -4.43 -2.05 -2.09
N THR A 83 -4.09 -2.21 -0.81
CA THR A 83 -4.66 -3.27 0.03
C THR A 83 -6.17 -3.09 0.18
N VAL A 84 -6.87 -4.18 0.52
CA VAL A 84 -8.30 -4.13 0.89
C VAL A 84 -8.51 -3.14 2.02
N LYS A 85 -7.63 -3.19 3.05
CA LYS A 85 -7.70 -2.29 4.21
C LYS A 85 -7.66 -0.83 3.78
N THR A 86 -6.71 -0.44 2.96
CA THR A 86 -6.57 0.95 2.49
C THR A 86 -7.76 1.37 1.62
N SER A 87 -8.14 0.54 0.66
CA SER A 87 -9.25 0.82 -0.25
C SER A 87 -10.57 1.03 0.50
N ALA A 88 -10.98 0.08 1.34
CA ALA A 88 -12.22 0.15 2.09
C ALA A 88 -12.21 1.29 3.11
N SER A 89 -11.12 1.46 3.89
CA SER A 89 -11.04 2.56 4.87
C SER A 89 -11.12 3.94 4.22
N ARG A 90 -10.56 4.12 3.02
CA ARG A 90 -10.66 5.39 2.28
C ARG A 90 -12.08 5.67 1.82
N VAL A 91 -12.77 4.66 1.29
CA VAL A 91 -14.17 4.79 0.86
C VAL A 91 -15.08 5.08 2.06
N ILE A 92 -14.96 4.31 3.14
CA ILE A 92 -15.74 4.51 4.38
C ILE A 92 -15.51 5.93 4.93
N SER A 93 -14.25 6.38 5.02
CA SER A 93 -13.94 7.73 5.53
C SER A 93 -14.47 8.83 4.62
N ALA A 94 -14.47 8.65 3.30
CA ALA A 94 -15.02 9.62 2.35
C ALA A 94 -16.55 9.72 2.48
N ALA A 95 -17.23 8.56 2.53
CA ALA A 95 -18.69 8.50 2.72
C ALA A 95 -19.09 9.07 4.08
N ASN A 96 -18.36 8.74 5.16
CA ASN A 96 -18.58 9.34 6.49
C ASN A 96 -18.48 10.87 6.46
N SER A 97 -17.45 11.41 5.83
CA SER A 97 -17.25 12.86 5.74
C SER A 97 -18.37 13.55 4.96
N TRP A 98 -18.85 12.90 3.90
CA TRP A 98 -19.97 13.39 3.10
C TRP A 98 -21.27 13.38 3.91
N LEU A 99 -21.62 12.27 4.58
CA LEU A 99 -22.82 12.14 5.42
C LEU A 99 -22.83 13.16 6.56
N TYR A 100 -21.70 13.32 7.25
CA TYR A 100 -21.54 14.34 8.29
C TYR A 100 -21.77 15.76 7.74
N ALA A 101 -21.21 16.07 6.57
CA ALA A 101 -21.39 17.37 5.94
C ALA A 101 -22.87 17.60 5.53
N GLN A 102 -23.56 16.56 5.02
CA GLN A 102 -24.98 16.64 4.67
C GLN A 102 -25.84 16.96 5.91
N SER A 103 -25.63 16.28 7.04
CA SER A 103 -26.31 16.56 8.30
C SER A 103 -26.12 18.02 8.74
N ARG A 104 -24.88 18.50 8.69
CA ARG A 104 -24.57 19.91 9.04
C ARG A 104 -25.21 20.91 8.09
N PHE A 105 -25.21 20.63 6.79
CA PHE A 105 -25.81 21.50 5.78
C PHE A 105 -27.34 21.57 5.92
N ALA A 106 -27.99 20.45 6.27
CA ALA A 106 -29.42 20.39 6.53
C ALA A 106 -29.84 20.99 7.90
N GLY A 107 -28.88 21.47 8.70
CA GLY A 107 -29.16 22.01 10.05
C GLY A 107 -29.41 20.93 11.12
N LEU A 108 -29.19 19.66 10.77
CA LEU A 108 -29.31 18.51 11.67
C LEU A 108 -27.98 18.32 12.43
N ALA A 109 -27.68 19.23 13.35
CA ALA A 109 -26.40 19.23 14.07
C ALA A 109 -26.30 18.13 15.14
N ASP A 110 -27.44 17.57 15.55
CA ASP A 110 -27.53 16.48 16.49
C ASP A 110 -27.33 15.14 15.75
N ALA A 111 -26.48 14.28 16.28
CA ALA A 111 -26.24 12.97 15.73
C ALA A 111 -27.51 12.10 15.69
N ASP A 112 -28.40 12.26 16.67
CA ASP A 112 -29.65 11.51 16.78
C ASP A 112 -30.69 11.84 15.70
N HIS A 113 -30.49 12.90 14.92
CA HIS A 113 -31.38 13.30 13.82
C HIS A 113 -30.66 13.45 12.47
N GLY A 114 -29.36 13.13 12.42
CA GLY A 114 -28.51 13.27 11.23
C GLY A 114 -28.55 12.07 10.29
N HIS A 115 -27.77 12.17 9.21
CA HIS A 115 -27.47 11.04 8.31
C HIS A 115 -26.46 10.10 8.99
N VAL A 116 -26.98 9.28 9.90
CA VAL A 116 -26.16 8.42 10.76
C VAL A 116 -26.61 6.96 10.65
N CYS A 117 -25.66 6.05 10.55
CA CYS A 117 -25.91 4.61 10.49
C CYS A 117 -24.74 3.81 11.07
N THR A 118 -24.99 2.53 11.32
CA THR A 118 -23.96 1.53 11.59
C THR A 118 -23.30 1.05 10.29
N LEU A 119 -22.29 0.20 10.37
CA LEU A 119 -21.70 -0.50 9.24
C LEU A 119 -21.09 -1.82 9.68
N ALA A 120 -21.51 -2.91 9.05
CA ALA A 120 -20.82 -4.20 9.05
C ALA A 120 -20.50 -4.57 7.61
N THR A 121 -19.23 -4.71 7.26
CA THR A 121 -18.84 -5.08 5.90
C THR A 121 -17.69 -6.06 5.89
N MET A 122 -17.73 -6.99 4.95
CA MET A 122 -16.74 -8.03 4.71
C MET A 122 -16.29 -7.99 3.26
N VAL A 123 -14.97 -7.98 3.05
CA VAL A 123 -14.36 -8.16 1.74
C VAL A 123 -13.61 -9.48 1.73
N LEU A 124 -14.03 -10.39 0.86
CA LEU A 124 -13.37 -11.69 0.68
C LEU A 124 -12.37 -11.58 -0.46
N LYS A 125 -11.08 -11.72 -0.17
CA LYS A 125 -10.02 -11.68 -1.18
C LYS A 125 -9.08 -12.85 -0.99
N ALA A 126 -8.85 -13.61 -2.05
CA ALA A 126 -8.05 -14.83 -2.02
C ALA A 126 -8.50 -15.79 -0.89
N ARG A 127 -7.75 -15.89 0.18
CA ARG A 127 -8.02 -16.77 1.33
C ARG A 127 -8.24 -16.00 2.63
N THR A 128 -8.64 -14.74 2.53
CA THR A 128 -8.80 -13.85 3.69
C THR A 128 -10.14 -13.11 3.63
N ALA A 129 -10.84 -13.07 4.75
CA ALA A 129 -11.97 -12.18 5.00
C ALA A 129 -11.45 -10.94 5.74
N HIS A 130 -11.63 -9.78 5.12
CA HIS A 130 -11.31 -8.49 5.70
C HIS A 130 -12.59 -7.87 6.23
N LEU A 131 -12.69 -7.69 7.53
CA LEU A 131 -13.86 -7.20 8.24
C LEU A 131 -13.65 -5.74 8.63
N PHE A 132 -14.66 -4.91 8.37
CA PHE A 132 -14.70 -3.51 8.80
C PHE A 132 -16.02 -3.28 9.53
N HIS A 133 -15.95 -2.63 10.67
CA HIS A 133 -17.08 -2.49 11.55
C HIS A 133 -17.15 -1.12 12.22
N VAL A 134 -18.36 -0.56 12.30
CA VAL A 134 -18.69 0.66 13.05
C VAL A 134 -20.13 0.53 13.55
N GLY A 135 -20.35 0.60 14.87
CA GLY A 135 -21.68 0.51 15.48
C GLY A 135 -21.92 -0.80 16.23
N ASP A 136 -23.12 -1.34 16.11
CA ASP A 136 -23.59 -2.57 16.77
C ASP A 136 -24.17 -3.63 15.82
N SER A 137 -24.24 -3.35 14.50
CA SER A 137 -24.46 -4.41 13.52
C SER A 137 -23.29 -5.41 13.56
N ARG A 138 -23.54 -6.70 13.53
CA ARG A 138 -22.50 -7.72 13.83
C ARG A 138 -22.15 -8.60 12.66
N ILE A 139 -20.90 -9.07 12.65
CA ILE A 139 -20.41 -10.13 11.77
C ILE A 139 -20.12 -11.36 12.62
N TRP A 140 -20.61 -12.52 12.17
CA TRP A 140 -20.52 -13.79 12.86
C TRP A 140 -19.86 -14.84 11.97
N ARG A 141 -19.21 -15.82 12.60
CA ARG A 141 -18.79 -17.06 11.96
C ARG A 141 -19.57 -18.22 12.56
N LEU A 142 -20.24 -19.02 11.71
CA LEU A 142 -20.91 -20.24 12.12
C LEU A 142 -19.87 -21.36 12.25
N SER A 143 -19.78 -21.97 13.42
CA SER A 143 -18.90 -23.11 13.73
C SER A 143 -19.72 -24.23 14.35
N GLY A 144 -20.10 -25.21 13.55
CA GLY A 144 -21.04 -26.26 13.97
C GLY A 144 -22.40 -25.68 14.35
N LEU A 145 -22.77 -25.74 15.62
CA LEU A 145 -24.02 -25.16 16.14
C LEU A 145 -23.79 -23.87 16.95
N SER A 146 -22.60 -23.30 16.87
CA SER A 146 -22.20 -22.08 17.58
C SER A 146 -22.01 -20.92 16.62
N LEU A 147 -22.37 -19.70 17.05
CA LEU A 147 -22.07 -18.45 16.38
C LEU A 147 -20.98 -17.71 17.17
N GLU A 148 -19.85 -17.51 16.53
CA GLU A 148 -18.72 -16.77 17.08
C GLU A 148 -18.81 -15.31 16.58
N PRO A 149 -18.98 -14.31 17.45
CA PRO A 149 -18.95 -12.92 17.04
C PRO A 149 -17.53 -12.53 16.61
N LEU A 150 -17.39 -11.91 15.43
CA LEU A 150 -16.12 -11.43 14.91
C LEU A 150 -15.95 -9.92 15.09
N THR A 151 -16.99 -9.22 15.53
CA THR A 151 -17.04 -7.79 15.83
C THR A 151 -17.43 -7.54 17.27
N THR A 152 -17.08 -6.35 17.78
CA THR A 152 -17.43 -5.90 19.14
C THR A 152 -18.28 -4.64 19.05
N ASP A 153 -19.44 -4.61 19.71
CA ASP A 153 -20.36 -3.48 19.64
C ASP A 153 -19.73 -2.19 20.20
N HIS A 154 -19.95 -1.11 19.48
CA HIS A 154 -19.51 0.21 19.88
C HIS A 154 -20.64 0.95 20.62
N HIS A 155 -21.00 0.47 21.81
CA HIS A 155 -21.99 1.14 22.65
C HIS A 155 -21.52 1.29 24.10
N VAL A 156 -22.13 2.24 24.83
CA VAL A 156 -21.93 2.42 26.26
C VAL A 156 -23.31 2.39 26.93
N SER A 157 -23.45 1.55 27.97
CA SER A 157 -24.64 1.56 28.82
C SER A 157 -24.62 2.77 29.75
N LEU A 158 -25.61 3.61 29.64
CA LEU A 158 -25.86 4.68 30.61
C LEU A 158 -26.54 4.07 31.85
N GLY A 159 -26.28 4.60 33.04
CA GLY A 159 -26.81 4.07 34.32
C GLY A 159 -28.33 4.00 34.44
N SER A 160 -29.10 4.52 33.44
CA SER A 160 -30.53 4.42 33.27
C SER A 160 -31.03 3.11 32.63
N GLY A 161 -30.12 2.29 32.12
CA GLY A 161 -30.41 1.10 31.31
C GLY A 161 -30.45 1.36 29.80
N ASP A 162 -30.34 2.63 29.38
CA ASP A 162 -30.27 3.01 27.97
C ASP A 162 -28.84 2.75 27.43
N THR A 163 -28.76 2.29 26.19
CA THR A 163 -27.51 2.11 25.45
C THR A 163 -27.38 3.22 24.41
N VAL A 164 -26.19 3.82 24.30
CA VAL A 164 -25.90 4.85 23.30
C VAL A 164 -24.72 4.40 22.45
N LEU A 165 -24.86 4.49 21.13
CA LEU A 165 -23.77 4.22 20.20
C LEU A 165 -22.62 5.22 20.41
N THR A 166 -21.43 4.71 20.64
CA THR A 166 -20.21 5.52 20.80
C THR A 166 -19.52 5.80 19.47
N ARG A 167 -19.82 5.00 18.44
CA ARG A 167 -19.29 5.15 17.08
C ARG A 167 -20.38 4.83 16.07
N ALA A 168 -20.59 5.75 15.13
CA ALA A 168 -21.50 5.58 14.00
C ALA A 168 -20.98 6.35 12.78
N ILE A 169 -21.28 5.86 11.58
CA ILE A 169 -20.99 6.54 10.32
C ILE A 169 -21.84 7.81 10.24
N GLY A 170 -21.23 8.94 9.88
CA GLY A 170 -21.88 10.24 9.74
C GLY A 170 -22.08 11.02 11.04
N ALA A 171 -21.84 10.45 12.22
CA ALA A 171 -21.99 11.11 13.52
C ALA A 171 -20.93 12.18 13.79
N ALA A 172 -19.70 12.01 13.27
CA ALA A 172 -18.58 12.93 13.44
C ALA A 172 -17.81 13.14 12.13
N SER A 173 -16.99 14.20 12.07
CA SER A 173 -16.17 14.52 10.89
C SER A 173 -15.14 13.43 10.51
N SER A 174 -14.78 12.59 11.47
CA SER A 174 -13.93 11.42 11.28
C SER A 174 -14.52 10.22 12.01
N VAL A 175 -14.29 9.02 11.48
CA VAL A 175 -14.78 7.76 12.06
C VAL A 175 -13.60 6.85 12.36
N ASP A 176 -13.63 6.19 13.51
CA ASP A 176 -12.69 5.13 13.89
C ASP A 176 -13.27 3.77 13.48
N ILE A 177 -12.66 3.14 12.50
CA ILE A 177 -13.10 1.90 11.86
C ILE A 177 -12.40 0.73 12.53
N GLU A 178 -13.14 -0.19 13.15
CA GLU A 178 -12.59 -1.47 13.59
C GLU A 178 -12.25 -2.32 12.36
N TYR A 179 -11.04 -2.86 12.32
CA TYR A 179 -10.56 -3.73 11.23
C TYR A 179 -10.00 -5.03 11.77
N ARG A 180 -10.44 -6.15 11.17
CA ARG A 180 -9.95 -7.49 11.47
C ARG A 180 -9.77 -8.28 10.18
N ALA A 181 -8.75 -9.14 10.10
CA ALA A 181 -8.52 -10.07 8.99
C ALA A 181 -8.59 -11.50 9.52
N GLU A 182 -9.39 -12.34 8.86
CA GLU A 182 -9.62 -13.73 9.24
C GLU A 182 -9.30 -14.67 8.06
N PRO A 183 -8.57 -15.76 8.28
CA PRO A 183 -8.37 -16.77 7.24
C PRO A 183 -9.69 -17.47 6.91
N VAL A 184 -9.90 -17.74 5.61
CA VAL A 184 -11.09 -18.46 5.15
C VAL A 184 -10.73 -19.78 4.47
N SER A 185 -11.64 -20.74 4.60
CA SER A 185 -11.56 -22.05 3.99
C SER A 185 -12.91 -22.43 3.38
N ARG A 186 -12.89 -23.34 2.41
CA ARG A 186 -14.11 -23.90 1.84
C ARG A 186 -15.04 -24.42 2.94
N GLY A 187 -16.32 -24.08 2.85
CA GLY A 187 -17.35 -24.48 3.78
C GLY A 187 -17.52 -23.53 4.98
N ASN A 188 -16.65 -22.51 5.15
CA ASN A 188 -16.91 -21.49 6.15
C ASN A 188 -18.21 -20.74 5.82
N VAL A 189 -18.99 -20.43 6.85
CA VAL A 189 -20.23 -19.65 6.75
C VAL A 189 -20.12 -18.44 7.68
N PHE A 190 -20.38 -17.26 7.12
CA PHE A 190 -20.43 -15.99 7.83
C PHE A 190 -21.85 -15.42 7.76
N LEU A 191 -22.21 -14.66 8.79
CA LEU A 191 -23.48 -13.91 8.80
C LEU A 191 -23.19 -12.46 9.15
N LEU A 192 -23.88 -11.54 8.48
CA LEU A 192 -23.93 -10.12 8.83
C LEU A 192 -25.37 -9.82 9.24
N THR A 193 -25.58 -9.13 10.37
CA THR A 193 -26.90 -8.91 10.95
C THR A 193 -27.03 -7.56 11.61
N THR A 194 -28.24 -6.96 11.54
CA THR A 194 -28.66 -5.85 12.40
C THR A 194 -29.13 -6.39 13.77
N ASP A 195 -29.22 -5.51 14.77
CA ASP A 195 -29.64 -5.82 16.13
C ASP A 195 -31.06 -6.41 16.20
N GLY A 196 -31.99 -5.92 15.36
CA GLY A 196 -33.33 -6.47 15.24
C GLY A 196 -33.37 -7.97 14.93
N VAL A 197 -32.30 -8.54 14.38
CA VAL A 197 -32.17 -9.98 14.15
C VAL A 197 -31.42 -10.66 15.29
N HIS A 198 -30.20 -10.23 15.60
CA HIS A 198 -29.34 -11.00 16.48
C HIS A 198 -29.67 -10.89 17.98
N GLU A 199 -30.51 -9.94 18.39
CA GLU A 199 -31.06 -9.90 19.73
C GLU A 199 -32.21 -10.91 19.96
N HIS A 200 -32.79 -11.43 18.86
CA HIS A 200 -33.98 -12.28 18.88
C HIS A 200 -33.75 -13.70 18.33
N TRP A 201 -32.49 -14.14 18.17
CA TRP A 201 -32.17 -15.48 17.65
C TRP A 201 -31.40 -16.35 18.64
N THR A 202 -31.25 -17.62 18.29
CA THR A 202 -30.29 -18.53 18.94
C THR A 202 -29.37 -19.16 17.93
N ALA A 203 -28.10 -19.38 18.29
CA ALA A 203 -27.12 -19.99 17.39
C ALA A 203 -27.61 -21.35 16.84
N ARG A 204 -28.31 -22.14 17.64
CA ARG A 204 -28.84 -23.45 17.24
C ARG A 204 -29.93 -23.32 16.17
N THR A 205 -30.87 -22.38 16.36
CA THR A 205 -31.95 -22.13 15.38
C THR A 205 -31.37 -21.69 14.05
N VAL A 206 -30.44 -20.73 14.06
CA VAL A 206 -29.77 -20.23 12.86
C VAL A 206 -29.04 -21.36 12.13
N ALA A 207 -28.25 -22.16 12.84
CA ALA A 207 -27.54 -23.29 12.24
C ALA A 207 -28.49 -24.31 11.60
N GLN A 208 -29.63 -24.58 12.25
CA GLN A 208 -30.66 -25.48 11.73
C GLN A 208 -31.32 -24.91 10.47
N ARG A 209 -31.71 -23.62 10.46
CA ARG A 209 -32.29 -22.97 9.28
C ARG A 209 -31.34 -23.02 8.07
N ILE A 210 -30.03 -22.75 8.28
CA ILE A 210 -29.03 -22.82 7.21
C ILE A 210 -28.84 -24.27 6.71
N ALA A 211 -28.94 -25.26 7.57
CA ALA A 211 -28.76 -26.67 7.20
C ALA A 211 -29.98 -27.28 6.48
N GLU A 212 -31.19 -26.86 6.82
CA GLU A 212 -32.45 -27.42 6.32
C GLU A 212 -32.99 -26.70 5.06
N ALA A 213 -32.61 -25.44 4.85
CA ALA A 213 -33.10 -24.63 3.75
C ALA A 213 -32.60 -25.13 2.38
N SER A 214 -33.43 -25.00 1.36
CA SER A 214 -33.08 -25.33 -0.03
C SER A 214 -32.12 -24.32 -0.64
N THR A 215 -32.22 -23.05 -0.26
CA THR A 215 -31.33 -21.95 -0.66
C THR A 215 -30.92 -21.13 0.57
N LEU A 216 -29.83 -20.38 0.46
CA LEU A 216 -29.44 -19.45 1.54
C LEU A 216 -30.41 -18.27 1.67
N ASP A 217 -31.12 -17.89 0.59
CA ASP A 217 -32.18 -16.88 0.65
C ASP A 217 -33.37 -17.37 1.47
N ASP A 218 -33.80 -18.64 1.30
CA ASP A 218 -34.85 -19.25 2.11
C ASP A 218 -34.41 -19.26 3.61
N ALA A 219 -33.17 -19.65 3.89
CA ALA A 219 -32.63 -19.63 5.24
C ALA A 219 -32.67 -18.21 5.85
N ALA A 220 -32.28 -17.19 5.07
CA ALA A 220 -32.31 -15.80 5.49
C ALA A 220 -33.73 -15.34 5.81
N GLN A 221 -34.73 -15.67 4.99
CA GLN A 221 -36.12 -15.35 5.22
C GLN A 221 -36.69 -16.04 6.46
N ASP A 222 -36.37 -17.33 6.65
CA ASP A 222 -36.79 -18.08 7.83
C ASP A 222 -36.20 -17.49 9.12
N ILE A 223 -34.93 -17.07 9.10
CA ILE A 223 -34.29 -16.40 10.25
C ILE A 223 -34.98 -15.09 10.60
N LEU A 224 -35.34 -14.26 9.60
CA LEU A 224 -36.10 -13.04 9.85
C LEU A 224 -37.47 -13.33 10.46
N LYS A 225 -38.15 -14.34 9.94
CA LYS A 225 -39.45 -14.76 10.46
C LYS A 225 -39.34 -15.23 11.93
N ASP A 226 -38.35 -16.05 12.24
CA ASP A 226 -38.09 -16.52 13.61
C ASP A 226 -37.82 -15.33 14.57
N ALA A 227 -37.06 -14.31 14.13
CA ALA A 227 -36.79 -13.10 14.93
C ALA A 227 -38.06 -12.27 15.18
N LEU A 228 -38.92 -12.12 14.16
CA LEU A 228 -40.23 -11.45 14.33
C LEU A 228 -41.13 -12.21 15.29
N GLU A 229 -41.22 -13.54 15.17
CA GLU A 229 -42.01 -14.40 16.05
C GLU A 229 -41.46 -14.39 17.49
N ALA A 230 -40.14 -14.18 17.66
CA ALA A 230 -39.50 -14.00 18.96
C ALA A 230 -39.70 -12.61 19.56
N GLY A 231 -40.40 -11.67 18.87
CA GLY A 231 -40.83 -10.39 19.39
C GLY A 231 -39.94 -9.20 18.99
N SER A 232 -39.14 -9.30 17.94
CA SER A 232 -38.41 -8.16 17.42
C SER A 232 -39.34 -7.06 16.98
N THR A 233 -39.02 -5.82 17.35
CA THR A 233 -39.80 -4.60 17.00
C THR A 233 -39.05 -3.69 16.04
N ASP A 234 -37.83 -4.04 15.68
CA ASP A 234 -36.97 -3.23 14.81
C ASP A 234 -37.00 -3.65 13.34
N ASN A 235 -36.26 -2.93 12.50
CA ASN A 235 -35.88 -3.37 11.16
C ASN A 235 -35.01 -4.64 11.26
N LEU A 236 -35.15 -5.53 10.33
CA LEU A 236 -34.45 -6.81 10.37
C LEU A 236 -33.70 -7.04 9.08
N THR A 237 -32.40 -7.25 9.17
CA THR A 237 -31.58 -7.57 8.00
C THR A 237 -30.55 -8.66 8.34
N VAL A 238 -30.45 -9.67 7.45
CA VAL A 238 -29.46 -10.72 7.53
C VAL A 238 -28.87 -11.02 6.16
N GLN A 239 -27.56 -11.19 6.11
CA GLN A 239 -26.83 -11.73 4.95
C GLN A 239 -26.09 -12.99 5.41
N ILE A 240 -26.20 -14.06 4.65
CA ILE A 240 -25.51 -15.34 4.88
C ILE A 240 -24.55 -15.55 3.72
N VAL A 241 -23.28 -15.81 4.02
CA VAL A 241 -22.22 -15.99 3.03
C VAL A 241 -21.53 -17.31 3.29
N ARG A 242 -21.63 -18.25 2.35
CA ARG A 242 -20.92 -19.53 2.39
C ARG A 242 -19.78 -19.53 1.37
N ILE A 243 -18.60 -19.92 1.82
CA ILE A 243 -17.42 -20.08 0.97
C ILE A 243 -17.52 -21.42 0.22
N ASP A 244 -17.76 -21.38 -1.08
CA ASP A 244 -17.90 -22.59 -1.91
C ASP A 244 -16.56 -23.10 -2.42
N SER A 245 -15.65 -22.18 -2.79
CA SER A 245 -14.26 -22.49 -3.13
C SER A 245 -13.32 -21.37 -2.76
N VAL A 246 -12.08 -21.72 -2.49
CA VAL A 246 -10.96 -20.79 -2.33
C VAL A 246 -9.84 -21.16 -3.30
N PRO A 247 -8.97 -20.23 -3.72
CA PRO A 247 -7.81 -20.56 -4.54
C PRO A 247 -6.97 -21.67 -3.90
N THR A 248 -6.58 -22.67 -4.68
CA THR A 248 -5.82 -23.84 -4.20
C THR A 248 -4.35 -23.54 -3.94
N SER A 249 -3.83 -22.49 -4.57
CA SER A 249 -2.46 -21.97 -4.40
C SER A 249 -2.51 -20.45 -4.34
N ASP A 250 -1.40 -19.86 -3.88
CA ASP A 250 -1.19 -18.40 -3.93
C ASP A 250 -0.97 -17.90 -5.38
N GLU A 251 -1.61 -18.58 -6.35
CA GLU A 251 -1.50 -18.27 -7.77
C GLU A 251 -2.23 -16.97 -8.10
N THR A 252 -1.49 -16.07 -8.75
CA THR A 252 -2.02 -14.80 -9.26
C THR A 252 -2.35 -14.91 -10.74
N GLN A 253 -3.06 -13.93 -11.28
CA GLN A 253 -3.25 -13.75 -12.72
C GLN A 253 -1.92 -13.73 -13.49
N PHE A 254 -0.82 -13.32 -12.85
CA PHE A 254 0.53 -13.35 -13.43
C PHE A 254 1.04 -14.76 -13.64
N ASP A 255 0.78 -15.68 -12.71
CA ASP A 255 1.21 -17.07 -12.82
C ASP A 255 0.48 -17.80 -13.93
N GLU A 256 -0.80 -17.47 -14.15
CA GLU A 256 -1.58 -17.99 -15.27
C GLU A 256 -1.05 -17.45 -16.61
N GLN A 257 -0.78 -16.15 -16.71
CA GLN A 257 -0.19 -15.56 -17.91
C GLN A 257 1.21 -16.11 -18.20
N ALA A 258 2.03 -16.32 -17.18
CA ALA A 258 3.37 -16.90 -17.31
C ALA A 258 3.32 -18.33 -17.87
N ARG A 259 2.25 -19.10 -17.58
CA ARG A 259 2.08 -20.47 -18.10
C ARG A 259 1.48 -20.53 -19.49
N THR A 260 0.61 -19.58 -19.84
CA THR A 260 -0.14 -19.60 -21.10
C THR A 260 0.60 -18.98 -22.27
N LEU A 261 1.45 -17.96 -22.03
CA LEU A 261 2.21 -17.28 -23.06
C LEU A 261 3.61 -17.88 -23.23
N PRO A 262 3.97 -18.39 -24.42
CA PRO A 262 5.31 -18.89 -24.67
C PRO A 262 6.33 -17.73 -24.71
N ILE A 263 7.56 -17.97 -24.27
CA ILE A 263 8.65 -17.03 -24.50
C ILE A 263 8.97 -17.06 -26.00
N PRO A 264 8.85 -15.91 -26.71
CA PRO A 264 9.13 -15.87 -28.13
C PRO A 264 10.60 -16.11 -28.42
N ALA A 265 10.89 -16.69 -29.60
CA ALA A 265 12.28 -16.74 -30.08
C ALA A 265 12.83 -15.32 -30.21
N LEU A 266 14.13 -15.13 -29.91
CA LEU A 266 14.77 -13.83 -30.01
C LEU A 266 14.66 -13.30 -31.46
N PRO A 267 14.05 -12.14 -31.66
CA PRO A 267 13.80 -11.60 -32.98
C PRO A 267 15.13 -11.09 -33.59
N ARG A 268 15.21 -11.16 -34.93
CA ARG A 268 16.33 -10.58 -35.68
C ARG A 268 16.01 -9.14 -36.08
N GLU A 269 17.02 -8.37 -36.37
CA GLU A 269 16.87 -7.02 -36.95
C GLU A 269 16.01 -7.09 -38.23
N GLY A 270 15.06 -6.17 -38.37
CA GLY A 270 14.10 -6.12 -39.46
C GLY A 270 12.89 -7.03 -39.33
N SER A 271 12.88 -8.01 -38.40
CA SER A 271 11.72 -8.88 -38.16
C SER A 271 10.58 -8.12 -37.46
N VAL A 272 9.36 -8.67 -37.53
CA VAL A 272 8.16 -8.11 -36.90
C VAL A 272 7.65 -9.08 -35.85
N LEU A 273 7.46 -8.60 -34.63
CA LEU A 273 6.82 -9.32 -33.53
C LEU A 273 5.51 -8.58 -33.18
N ASP A 274 4.37 -9.20 -33.44
CA ASP A 274 3.03 -8.66 -33.12
C ASP A 274 2.83 -7.16 -33.51
N GLY A 275 3.35 -6.77 -34.69
CA GLY A 275 3.28 -5.38 -35.19
C GLY A 275 4.46 -4.48 -34.84
N TYR A 276 5.37 -4.93 -33.97
CA TYR A 276 6.59 -4.21 -33.61
C TYR A 276 7.74 -4.61 -34.56
N ARG A 277 8.22 -3.69 -35.38
CA ARG A 277 9.39 -3.90 -36.23
C ARG A 277 10.67 -3.70 -35.43
N ILE A 278 11.44 -4.74 -35.25
CA ILE A 278 12.71 -4.72 -34.52
C ILE A 278 13.75 -3.96 -35.34
N LEU A 279 14.37 -2.96 -34.71
CA LEU A 279 15.42 -2.14 -35.34
C LEU A 279 16.82 -2.65 -35.00
N ARG A 280 17.08 -2.87 -33.71
CA ARG A 280 18.35 -3.40 -33.19
C ARG A 280 18.20 -3.85 -31.73
N GLU A 281 19.13 -4.66 -31.26
CA GLU A 281 19.25 -4.96 -29.83
C GLU A 281 19.89 -3.77 -29.09
N LEU A 282 19.33 -3.39 -27.95
CA LEU A 282 19.83 -2.33 -27.08
C LEU A 282 20.70 -2.90 -25.96
N HIS A 283 20.25 -3.99 -25.34
CA HIS A 283 20.88 -4.59 -24.19
C HIS A 283 20.50 -6.07 -24.07
N ALA A 284 21.46 -6.89 -23.62
CA ALA A 284 21.23 -8.29 -23.28
C ALA A 284 21.92 -8.64 -21.96
N ASN A 285 21.22 -9.39 -21.13
CA ASN A 285 21.78 -9.99 -19.92
C ASN A 285 21.20 -11.40 -19.70
N HIS A 286 21.58 -12.08 -18.62
CA HIS A 286 21.10 -13.43 -18.29
C HIS A 286 19.59 -13.51 -17.97
N ARG A 287 18.89 -12.39 -17.80
CA ARG A 287 17.46 -12.36 -17.50
C ARG A 287 16.60 -11.92 -18.67
N SER A 288 17.08 -11.00 -19.51
CA SER A 288 16.28 -10.45 -20.60
C SER A 288 17.11 -9.84 -21.70
N HIS A 289 16.49 -9.74 -22.88
CA HIS A 289 16.96 -9.02 -24.05
C HIS A 289 16.05 -7.82 -24.30
N ILE A 290 16.63 -6.66 -24.56
CA ILE A 290 15.88 -5.41 -24.84
C ILE A 290 16.20 -4.97 -26.26
N PHE A 291 15.14 -4.78 -27.06
CA PHE A 291 15.23 -4.38 -28.44
C PHE A 291 14.60 -3.00 -28.66
N LEU A 292 15.24 -2.17 -29.47
CA LEU A 292 14.60 -0.99 -30.05
C LEU A 292 13.66 -1.47 -31.16
N ALA A 293 12.43 -1.01 -31.12
CA ALA A 293 11.45 -1.37 -32.14
C ALA A 293 10.60 -0.17 -32.56
N LYS A 294 9.95 -0.29 -33.70
CA LYS A 294 9.00 0.68 -34.21
C LYS A 294 7.62 0.04 -34.25
N ALA A 295 6.64 0.67 -33.59
CA ALA A 295 5.25 0.25 -33.59
C ALA A 295 4.57 0.59 -34.93
N SER A 296 3.40 0.02 -35.18
CA SER A 296 2.64 0.21 -36.44
C SER A 296 2.19 1.65 -36.67
N ASP A 297 2.00 2.44 -35.62
CA ASP A 297 1.69 3.88 -35.65
C ASP A 297 2.91 4.77 -35.89
N GLY A 298 4.10 4.18 -35.90
CA GLY A 298 5.36 4.87 -36.09
C GLY A 298 6.06 5.32 -34.80
N GLU A 299 5.50 5.03 -33.62
CA GLU A 299 6.17 5.30 -32.35
C GLU A 299 7.38 4.39 -32.14
N THR A 300 8.40 4.92 -31.47
CA THR A 300 9.61 4.16 -31.10
C THR A 300 9.45 3.63 -29.69
N VAL A 301 9.60 2.32 -29.52
CA VAL A 301 9.38 1.61 -28.25
C VAL A 301 10.56 0.70 -27.91
N ALA A 302 10.66 0.31 -26.64
CA ALA A 302 11.54 -0.74 -26.18
C ALA A 302 10.74 -2.04 -25.97
N VAL A 303 11.18 -3.12 -26.61
CA VAL A 303 10.59 -4.46 -26.45
C VAL A 303 11.55 -5.30 -25.62
N LYS A 304 11.12 -5.72 -24.42
CA LYS A 304 11.89 -6.55 -23.50
C LYS A 304 11.36 -7.98 -23.56
N ILE A 305 12.24 -8.93 -23.81
CA ILE A 305 11.93 -10.36 -23.95
C ILE A 305 12.68 -11.11 -22.85
N PRO A 306 12.06 -12.05 -22.09
CA PRO A 306 12.75 -12.85 -21.09
C PRO A 306 13.83 -13.72 -21.75
N ALA A 307 14.97 -13.92 -21.09
CA ALA A 307 15.95 -14.89 -21.52
C ALA A 307 15.37 -16.32 -21.44
N SER A 308 15.84 -17.20 -22.31
CA SER A 308 15.39 -18.61 -22.36
C SER A 308 15.54 -19.35 -21.03
N ASP A 309 16.52 -18.97 -20.23
CA ASP A 309 16.83 -19.57 -18.94
C ASP A 309 15.75 -19.29 -17.87
N LEU A 310 14.93 -18.26 -18.08
CA LEU A 310 13.78 -17.93 -17.24
C LEU A 310 12.57 -18.85 -17.46
N LYS A 311 12.58 -19.73 -18.47
CA LYS A 311 11.42 -20.57 -18.81
C LYS A 311 10.94 -21.44 -17.64
N ASP A 312 11.84 -21.92 -16.82
CA ASP A 312 11.55 -22.78 -15.67
C ASP A 312 11.59 -22.01 -14.32
N ASP A 313 11.79 -20.68 -14.36
CA ASP A 313 11.77 -19.78 -13.20
C ASP A 313 10.43 -19.02 -13.14
N ALA A 314 9.44 -19.64 -12.48
CA ALA A 314 8.11 -19.04 -12.35
C ALA A 314 8.14 -17.66 -11.63
N ASP A 315 9.00 -17.50 -10.63
CA ASP A 315 9.14 -16.24 -9.89
C ASP A 315 9.80 -15.16 -10.73
N GLY A 316 10.79 -15.54 -11.56
CA GLY A 316 11.40 -14.66 -12.55
C GLY A 316 10.39 -14.17 -13.60
N LEU A 317 9.57 -15.06 -14.13
CA LEU A 317 8.51 -14.70 -15.08
C LEU A 317 7.41 -13.84 -14.43
N ARG A 318 7.03 -14.12 -13.20
CA ARG A 318 6.09 -13.30 -12.43
C ARG A 318 6.62 -11.88 -12.25
N ARG A 319 7.88 -11.72 -11.86
CA ARG A 319 8.54 -10.40 -11.75
C ARG A 319 8.57 -9.66 -13.09
N PHE A 320 8.83 -10.38 -14.16
CA PHE A 320 8.84 -9.83 -15.51
C PHE A 320 7.47 -9.29 -15.92
N LEU A 321 6.39 -10.03 -15.65
CA LEU A 321 5.01 -9.57 -15.89
C LEU A 321 4.58 -8.43 -14.99
N MET A 322 5.09 -8.41 -13.75
CA MET A 322 4.83 -7.31 -12.81
C MET A 322 5.38 -5.99 -13.35
N GLU A 323 6.52 -6.00 -14.04
CA GLU A 323 7.11 -4.81 -14.66
C GLU A 323 6.15 -4.19 -15.70
N ASP A 324 5.57 -5.00 -16.59
CA ASP A 324 4.54 -4.55 -17.55
C ASP A 324 3.30 -4.00 -16.84
N TRP A 325 2.83 -4.72 -15.81
CA TRP A 325 1.65 -4.33 -15.05
C TRP A 325 1.83 -2.97 -14.36
N ILE A 326 3.00 -2.71 -13.78
CA ILE A 326 3.35 -1.45 -13.10
C ILE A 326 3.49 -0.31 -14.12
N ALA A 327 4.24 -0.52 -15.21
CA ALA A 327 4.46 0.48 -16.24
C ALA A 327 3.16 1.05 -16.82
N ARG A 328 2.12 0.20 -16.95
CA ARG A 328 0.78 0.59 -17.43
C ARG A 328 -0.06 1.35 -16.42
N ARG A 329 0.25 1.27 -15.13
CA ARG A 329 -0.54 1.85 -14.04
C ARG A 329 0.07 3.10 -13.41
N LEU A 330 1.34 3.34 -13.66
CA LEU A 330 2.03 4.53 -13.19
C LEU A 330 2.12 5.57 -14.30
N ASP A 331 1.12 6.44 -14.38
CA ASP A 331 1.17 7.62 -15.23
C ASP A 331 1.90 8.75 -14.49
N ASN A 332 3.18 8.93 -14.81
CA ASN A 332 4.03 9.97 -14.23
C ASN A 332 5.21 10.28 -15.14
N ALA A 333 5.51 11.56 -15.37
CA ALA A 333 6.60 12.01 -16.23
C ALA A 333 8.00 11.45 -15.83
N HIS A 334 8.18 11.07 -14.55
CA HIS A 334 9.44 10.58 -14.00
C HIS A 334 9.44 9.05 -13.73
N VAL A 335 8.55 8.34 -14.39
CA VAL A 335 8.49 6.87 -14.36
C VAL A 335 8.37 6.38 -15.79
N LEU A 336 9.02 5.25 -16.10
CA LEU A 336 8.92 4.63 -17.41
C LEU A 336 7.47 4.21 -17.67
N GLY A 337 6.89 4.72 -18.76
CA GLY A 337 5.56 4.39 -19.22
C GLY A 337 5.53 3.18 -20.15
N ALA A 338 4.31 2.76 -20.47
CA ALA A 338 4.04 1.76 -21.49
C ALA A 338 2.95 2.28 -22.43
N PRO A 339 2.98 1.93 -23.74
CA PRO A 339 1.94 2.33 -24.69
C PRO A 339 0.53 1.95 -24.21
N ALA A 340 -0.44 2.83 -24.43
CA ALA A 340 -1.82 2.68 -23.95
C ALA A 340 -2.53 1.45 -24.53
N SER A 341 -2.20 1.06 -25.76
CA SER A 341 -2.82 -0.07 -26.45
C SER A 341 -1.76 -1.05 -26.92
N LEU A 342 -1.89 -2.30 -26.52
CA LEU A 342 -1.17 -3.41 -27.12
C LEU A 342 -2.20 -4.26 -27.85
N GLY A 343 -1.89 -4.65 -29.08
CA GLY A 343 -2.60 -5.70 -29.80
C GLY A 343 -2.53 -7.06 -29.06
N PRO A 344 -3.20 -8.09 -29.59
CA PRO A 344 -3.07 -9.44 -29.05
C PRO A 344 -1.61 -9.89 -29.11
N ARG A 345 -1.10 -10.47 -28.00
CA ARG A 345 0.27 -10.95 -27.89
C ARG A 345 0.37 -12.43 -28.25
N SER A 346 1.31 -12.78 -29.11
CA SER A 346 1.64 -14.17 -29.44
C SER A 346 2.63 -14.81 -28.46
N GLY A 347 3.24 -14.02 -27.57
CA GLY A 347 4.23 -14.49 -26.62
C GLY A 347 4.44 -13.55 -25.44
N LEU A 348 5.30 -13.97 -24.53
CA LEU A 348 5.65 -13.26 -23.31
C LEU A 348 6.74 -12.22 -23.60
N TYR A 349 6.38 -10.97 -23.69
CA TYR A 349 7.27 -9.80 -23.81
C TYR A 349 6.62 -8.56 -23.20
N VAL A 350 7.43 -7.57 -22.83
CA VAL A 350 6.99 -6.29 -22.30
C VAL A 350 7.33 -5.19 -23.29
N VAL A 351 6.41 -4.24 -23.49
CA VAL A 351 6.64 -3.05 -24.34
C VAL A 351 6.55 -1.82 -23.47
N THR A 352 7.58 -0.99 -23.52
CA THR A 352 7.67 0.29 -22.80
C THR A 352 8.05 1.41 -23.75
N ASP A 353 7.87 2.63 -23.30
CA ASP A 353 8.38 3.79 -24.03
C ASP A 353 9.90 3.67 -24.21
N PHE A 354 10.41 4.10 -25.35
CA PHE A 354 11.85 4.21 -25.53
C PHE A 354 12.33 5.56 -24.98
N ILE A 355 13.35 5.51 -24.13
CA ILE A 355 14.01 6.71 -23.59
C ILE A 355 15.33 6.89 -24.34
N GLU A 356 15.42 7.95 -25.16
CA GLU A 356 16.68 8.35 -25.76
C GLU A 356 17.52 9.11 -24.74
N GLY A 357 18.56 8.47 -24.21
CA GLY A 357 19.36 9.04 -23.14
C GLY A 357 20.36 8.06 -22.54
N GLN A 358 20.79 8.32 -21.32
CA GLN A 358 21.77 7.50 -20.61
C GLN A 358 21.30 7.17 -19.18
N THR A 359 21.84 6.11 -18.59
CA THR A 359 21.61 5.81 -17.19
C THR A 359 22.27 6.85 -16.28
N LEU A 360 21.73 7.03 -15.07
CA LEU A 360 22.38 7.88 -14.07
C LEU A 360 23.79 7.37 -13.73
N ARG A 361 24.04 6.06 -13.82
CA ARG A 361 25.39 5.49 -13.65
C ARG A 361 26.36 6.05 -14.68
N GLN A 362 25.98 6.06 -15.96
CA GLN A 362 26.80 6.63 -17.02
C GLN A 362 26.98 8.14 -16.83
N TRP A 363 25.91 8.83 -16.51
CA TRP A 363 25.97 10.27 -16.23
C TRP A 363 26.94 10.62 -15.09
N MET A 364 26.96 9.81 -13.99
CA MET A 364 27.90 9.99 -12.87
C MET A 364 29.35 9.76 -13.30
N GLN A 365 29.61 8.84 -14.22
CA GLN A 365 30.96 8.60 -14.78
C GLN A 365 31.41 9.77 -15.65
N ASP A 366 30.50 10.32 -16.45
CA ASP A 366 30.78 11.46 -17.33
C ASP A 366 30.88 12.79 -16.54
N ASN A 367 30.27 12.85 -15.36
CA ASN A 367 30.24 14.02 -14.48
C ASN A 367 30.78 13.68 -13.09
N PRO A 368 32.09 13.42 -12.91
CA PRO A 368 32.66 12.95 -11.63
C PRO A 368 32.65 13.99 -10.51
N LYS A 369 32.39 15.26 -10.80
CA LYS A 369 32.28 16.37 -9.84
C LYS A 369 31.09 17.26 -10.20
N PRO A 370 29.87 16.78 -10.07
CA PRO A 370 28.69 17.57 -10.43
C PRO A 370 28.46 18.70 -9.42
N SER A 371 27.82 19.77 -9.86
CA SER A 371 27.37 20.82 -8.95
C SER A 371 26.23 20.33 -8.04
N PHE A 372 26.08 20.94 -6.85
CA PHE A 372 24.95 20.66 -5.96
C PHE A 372 23.59 20.88 -6.64
N GLU A 373 23.53 21.84 -7.53
CA GLU A 373 22.32 22.19 -8.27
C GLU A 373 21.92 21.07 -9.24
N GLN A 374 22.88 20.56 -10.02
CA GLN A 374 22.63 19.40 -10.91
C GLN A 374 22.18 18.18 -10.14
N VAL A 375 22.85 17.85 -9.03
CA VAL A 375 22.47 16.70 -8.20
C VAL A 375 21.08 16.88 -7.61
N ARG A 376 20.76 18.05 -7.07
CA ARG A 376 19.45 18.37 -6.52
C ARG A 376 18.36 18.24 -7.56
N ASP A 377 18.55 18.80 -8.76
CA ASP A 377 17.53 18.79 -9.81
C ASP A 377 17.23 17.37 -10.29
N ILE A 378 18.23 16.49 -10.37
CA ILE A 378 18.06 15.07 -10.65
C ILE A 378 17.29 14.39 -9.52
N LEU A 379 17.73 14.57 -8.26
CA LEU A 379 17.10 13.92 -7.11
C LEU A 379 15.64 14.35 -6.91
N GLU A 380 15.31 15.61 -7.16
CA GLU A 380 13.93 16.09 -7.09
C GLU A 380 13.00 15.43 -8.11
N GLN A 381 13.50 15.15 -9.29
CA GLN A 381 12.76 14.41 -10.30
C GLN A 381 12.56 12.94 -9.87
N VAL A 382 13.60 12.28 -9.35
CA VAL A 382 13.48 10.92 -8.78
C VAL A 382 12.47 10.89 -7.64
N ILE A 383 12.47 11.90 -6.74
CA ILE A 383 11.49 12.02 -5.65
C ILE A 383 10.06 12.11 -6.18
N ARG A 384 9.83 12.86 -7.28
CA ARG A 384 8.49 12.93 -7.91
C ARG A 384 8.05 11.58 -8.45
N GLY A 385 8.95 10.82 -9.08
CA GLY A 385 8.72 9.44 -9.51
C GLY A 385 8.39 8.52 -8.33
N LEU A 386 9.24 8.45 -7.30
CA LEU A 386 9.01 7.61 -6.12
C LEU A 386 7.69 7.91 -5.41
N ARG A 387 7.28 9.19 -5.35
CA ARG A 387 5.97 9.55 -4.78
C ARG A 387 4.79 8.96 -5.56
N ALA A 388 4.93 8.71 -6.86
CA ALA A 388 3.89 8.04 -7.64
C ALA A 388 3.75 6.57 -7.22
N PHE A 389 4.87 5.87 -6.95
CA PHE A 389 4.87 4.52 -6.37
C PHE A 389 4.23 4.51 -4.98
N HIS A 390 4.73 5.34 -4.06
CA HIS A 390 4.30 5.31 -2.67
C HIS A 390 2.81 5.66 -2.48
N ARG A 391 2.26 6.57 -3.31
CA ARG A 391 0.81 6.88 -3.29
C ARG A 391 -0.07 5.69 -3.68
N ARG A 392 0.50 4.71 -4.38
CA ARG A 392 -0.18 3.47 -4.78
C ARG A 392 0.22 2.26 -3.94
N GLU A 393 0.82 2.48 -2.76
CA GLU A 393 1.30 1.42 -1.86
C GLU A 393 2.29 0.47 -2.56
N MET A 394 3.14 1.04 -3.43
CA MET A 394 4.24 0.34 -4.08
C MET A 394 5.57 0.82 -3.50
N LEU A 395 6.53 -0.09 -3.39
CA LEU A 395 7.93 0.21 -3.03
C LEU A 395 8.82 -0.27 -4.16
N HIS A 396 9.76 0.56 -4.62
CA HIS A 396 10.62 0.22 -5.75
C HIS A 396 11.60 -0.91 -5.42
N GLN A 397 12.16 -0.91 -4.22
CA GLN A 397 13.06 -1.91 -3.60
C GLN A 397 14.44 -2.07 -4.26
N ASP A 398 14.63 -1.74 -5.52
CA ASP A 398 15.92 -1.79 -6.23
C ASP A 398 16.28 -0.44 -6.87
N LEU A 399 16.13 0.65 -6.10
CA LEU A 399 16.53 1.97 -6.59
C LEU A 399 18.05 2.10 -6.58
N ARG A 400 18.63 2.26 -7.80
CA ARG A 400 20.07 2.35 -8.05
C ARG A 400 20.34 3.19 -9.29
N PRO A 401 21.56 3.73 -9.48
CA PRO A 401 21.85 4.58 -10.63
C PRO A 401 21.62 3.93 -11.99
N GLU A 402 21.73 2.61 -12.10
CA GLU A 402 21.46 1.86 -13.33
C GLU A 402 19.97 1.81 -13.67
N ASN A 403 19.09 1.94 -12.67
CA ASN A 403 17.63 1.90 -12.81
C ASN A 403 17.00 3.30 -12.89
N ILE A 404 17.81 4.32 -13.16
CA ILE A 404 17.40 5.71 -13.39
C ILE A 404 18.01 6.14 -14.72
N MET A 405 17.19 6.68 -15.62
CA MET A 405 17.64 7.23 -16.89
C MET A 405 17.43 8.76 -16.94
N LEU A 406 18.34 9.43 -17.62
CA LEU A 406 18.22 10.82 -18.04
C LEU A 406 18.06 10.84 -19.54
N ASP A 407 16.98 11.45 -20.05
CA ASP A 407 16.81 11.64 -21.47
C ASP A 407 17.65 12.83 -21.99
N THR A 408 17.58 13.07 -23.31
CA THR A 408 18.32 14.16 -23.99
C THR A 408 17.90 15.56 -23.51
N ASP A 409 16.69 15.70 -22.97
CA ASP A 409 16.17 16.97 -22.45
C ASP A 409 16.44 17.14 -20.95
N GLY A 410 17.11 16.17 -20.31
CA GLY A 410 17.42 16.17 -18.88
C GLY A 410 16.24 15.75 -18.00
N VAL A 411 15.19 15.13 -18.58
CA VAL A 411 14.10 14.54 -17.81
C VAL A 411 14.54 13.20 -17.25
N VAL A 412 14.39 13.05 -15.95
CA VAL A 412 14.74 11.80 -15.23
C VAL A 412 13.55 10.87 -15.19
N LYS A 413 13.78 9.59 -15.51
CA LYS A 413 12.78 8.53 -15.43
C LYS A 413 13.34 7.34 -14.64
N ILE A 414 12.54 6.82 -13.68
CA ILE A 414 12.81 5.57 -12.99
C ILE A 414 12.40 4.44 -13.93
N ILE A 415 13.27 3.45 -14.08
CA ILE A 415 13.09 2.29 -14.94
C ILE A 415 13.29 1.01 -14.12
N ASP A 416 12.88 -0.14 -14.66
CA ASP A 416 13.01 -1.48 -14.05
C ASP A 416 12.20 -1.66 -12.75
N PHE A 417 11.04 -2.28 -12.91
CA PHE A 417 10.09 -2.51 -11.82
C PHE A 417 10.03 -3.99 -11.37
N GLY A 418 10.96 -4.83 -11.84
CA GLY A 418 10.96 -6.28 -11.57
C GLY A 418 11.09 -6.66 -10.10
N SER A 419 11.61 -5.76 -9.28
CA SER A 419 11.75 -5.95 -7.83
C SER A 419 10.69 -5.18 -7.01
N THR A 420 9.74 -4.52 -7.65
CA THR A 420 8.78 -3.64 -6.96
C THR A 420 7.79 -4.45 -6.11
N TYR A 421 7.70 -4.08 -4.84
CA TYR A 421 6.65 -4.56 -3.95
C TYR A 421 5.35 -3.82 -4.22
N VAL A 422 4.25 -4.54 -4.39
CA VAL A 422 2.91 -4.00 -4.58
C VAL A 422 2.00 -4.57 -3.50
N ALA A 423 1.60 -3.74 -2.53
CA ALA A 423 0.91 -4.19 -1.33
C ALA A 423 -0.38 -4.99 -1.64
N GLY A 424 -1.21 -4.51 -2.56
CA GLY A 424 -2.46 -5.19 -2.94
C GLY A 424 -2.27 -6.53 -3.66
N VAL A 425 -1.14 -6.72 -4.36
CA VAL A 425 -0.79 -8.00 -4.99
C VAL A 425 -0.26 -8.98 -3.95
N GLN A 426 0.60 -8.52 -3.05
CA GLN A 426 1.18 -9.34 -1.98
C GLN A 426 0.14 -9.81 -0.96
N GLU A 427 -0.93 -9.05 -0.76
CA GLU A 427 -2.05 -9.45 0.08
C GLU A 427 -2.78 -10.69 -0.46
N ALA A 428 -2.85 -10.84 -1.79
CA ALA A 428 -3.47 -12.00 -2.44
C ALA A 428 -2.53 -13.21 -2.54
N ALA A 429 -1.24 -12.96 -2.76
CA ALA A 429 -0.21 -13.98 -2.91
C ALA A 429 1.12 -13.50 -2.32
N PRO A 430 1.38 -13.76 -1.04
CA PRO A 430 2.64 -13.40 -0.40
C PRO A 430 3.83 -14.02 -1.14
N MET A 431 4.87 -13.22 -1.39
CA MET A 431 6.13 -13.76 -1.92
C MET A 431 6.75 -14.71 -0.89
N ARG A 432 7.36 -15.80 -1.35
CA ARG A 432 8.05 -16.73 -0.46
C ARG A 432 9.29 -16.04 0.14
N GLU A 433 9.54 -16.26 1.44
CA GLU A 433 10.71 -15.72 2.15
C GLU A 433 12.07 -16.17 1.55
N GLU A 434 12.05 -17.20 0.70
CA GLU A 434 13.24 -17.73 0.01
C GLU A 434 13.69 -16.89 -1.20
N ASP A 435 12.88 -15.93 -1.65
CA ASP A 435 13.29 -14.96 -2.67
C ASP A 435 14.35 -14.02 -2.08
N GLY A 436 15.60 -14.44 -2.19
CA GLY A 436 16.76 -13.71 -1.67
C GLY A 436 16.70 -12.22 -2.03
N ILE A 437 17.42 -11.39 -1.26
CA ILE A 437 17.45 -9.94 -1.42
C ILE A 437 17.66 -9.57 -2.88
N LEU A 438 16.56 -9.09 -3.49
CA LEU A 438 16.55 -8.60 -4.86
C LEU A 438 17.24 -7.23 -4.85
N GLY A 439 18.36 -7.10 -5.52
CA GLY A 439 19.01 -5.81 -5.66
C GLY A 439 20.51 -5.81 -5.36
N THR A 440 21.15 -4.70 -5.72
CA THR A 440 22.57 -4.51 -5.47
C THR A 440 22.78 -4.13 -4.02
N LEU A 441 23.37 -4.99 -3.23
CA LEU A 441 23.59 -4.89 -1.78
C LEU A 441 24.04 -3.50 -1.27
N GLN A 442 24.65 -2.70 -2.14
CA GLN A 442 25.24 -1.40 -1.78
C GLN A 442 24.23 -0.27 -1.60
N TYR A 443 23.07 -0.35 -2.30
CA TYR A 443 21.99 0.66 -2.23
C TYR A 443 20.82 0.18 -1.39
N THR A 444 20.77 -1.12 -1.08
CA THR A 444 19.68 -1.74 -0.33
C THR A 444 19.70 -1.29 1.13
N ALA A 445 18.55 -0.93 1.66
CA ALA A 445 18.42 -0.48 3.04
C ALA A 445 18.71 -1.60 4.06
N PRO A 446 19.32 -1.29 5.22
CA PRO A 446 19.74 -2.31 6.19
C PRO A 446 18.62 -3.18 6.75
N GLU A 447 17.37 -2.67 6.79
CA GLU A 447 16.20 -3.39 7.27
C GLU A 447 15.86 -4.63 6.45
N TYR A 448 16.19 -4.64 5.15
CA TYR A 448 16.03 -5.85 4.31
C TYR A 448 16.87 -7.03 4.83
N PHE A 449 18.04 -6.76 5.39
CA PHE A 449 18.97 -7.78 5.88
C PHE A 449 18.70 -8.17 7.33
N SER A 450 18.01 -7.33 8.10
CA SER A 450 17.74 -7.56 9.52
C SER A 450 16.36 -8.15 9.79
N GLY A 451 15.55 -8.46 8.74
CA GLY A 451 14.21 -9.04 8.87
C GLY A 451 13.18 -8.09 9.47
N GLU A 452 13.41 -6.77 9.36
CA GLU A 452 12.47 -5.76 9.84
C GLU A 452 11.53 -5.33 8.71
N GLN A 453 10.38 -4.74 9.07
CA GLN A 453 9.39 -4.30 8.10
C GLN A 453 9.95 -3.21 7.18
N VAL A 454 9.91 -3.47 5.87
CA VAL A 454 10.27 -2.51 4.83
C VAL A 454 9.15 -1.50 4.60
N SER A 455 9.50 -0.30 4.20
CA SER A 455 8.54 0.78 3.93
C SER A 455 9.10 1.76 2.89
N TRP A 456 8.34 2.80 2.55
CA TRP A 456 8.82 3.88 1.69
C TRP A 456 10.13 4.54 2.19
N ARG A 457 10.46 4.39 3.48
CA ARG A 457 11.75 4.83 4.05
C ARG A 457 12.93 3.98 3.56
N SER A 458 12.67 2.79 3.05
CA SER A 458 13.71 1.95 2.44
C SER A 458 14.13 2.51 1.07
N ASP A 459 13.18 2.95 0.25
CA ASP A 459 13.47 3.66 -1.01
C ASP A 459 14.16 5.01 -0.75
N LEU A 460 13.79 5.72 0.32
CA LEU A 460 14.47 6.94 0.76
C LEU A 460 15.94 6.68 1.11
N PHE A 461 16.25 5.55 1.78
CA PHE A 461 17.63 5.19 2.06
C PHE A 461 18.42 5.00 0.76
N SER A 462 17.90 4.23 -0.18
CA SER A 462 18.53 4.00 -1.48
C SER A 462 18.78 5.33 -2.23
N LEU A 463 17.78 6.21 -2.24
CA LEU A 463 17.91 7.55 -2.81
C LEU A 463 18.98 8.40 -2.09
N GLY A 464 19.05 8.31 -0.75
CA GLY A 464 20.08 8.97 0.06
C GLY A 464 21.49 8.45 -0.27
N VAL A 465 21.65 7.14 -0.50
CA VAL A 465 22.93 6.54 -0.94
C VAL A 465 23.33 7.07 -2.30
N ILE A 466 22.39 7.13 -3.26
CA ILE A 466 22.63 7.71 -4.59
C ILE A 466 23.07 9.17 -4.47
N ALA A 467 22.35 9.97 -3.69
CA ALA A 467 22.68 11.38 -3.46
C ALA A 467 24.09 11.57 -2.88
N TYR A 468 24.44 10.73 -1.90
CA TYR A 468 25.75 10.74 -1.29
C TYR A 468 26.84 10.36 -2.30
N GLU A 469 26.64 9.30 -3.09
CA GLU A 469 27.61 8.85 -4.09
C GLU A 469 27.79 9.88 -5.21
N MET A 470 26.70 10.50 -5.70
CA MET A 470 26.80 11.57 -6.70
C MET A 470 27.68 12.75 -6.23
N LEU A 471 27.63 13.07 -4.95
CA LEU A 471 28.36 14.21 -4.38
C LEU A 471 29.79 13.87 -3.95
N THR A 472 30.09 12.62 -3.63
CA THR A 472 31.37 12.22 -3.03
C THR A 472 32.16 11.20 -3.83
N GLY A 473 31.53 10.55 -4.82
CA GLY A 473 32.12 9.46 -5.60
C GLY A 473 32.29 8.14 -4.82
N VAL A 474 31.81 8.06 -3.56
CA VAL A 474 31.94 6.86 -2.71
C VAL A 474 30.63 6.56 -1.97
N LEU A 475 30.55 5.38 -1.36
CA LEU A 475 29.36 4.96 -0.60
C LEU A 475 29.43 5.37 0.87
N PRO A 476 28.31 5.78 1.52
CA PRO A 476 28.27 6.28 2.90
C PRO A 476 28.70 5.25 3.95
N TYR A 477 28.54 3.96 3.66
CA TYR A 477 28.91 2.83 4.52
C TYR A 477 29.87 1.86 3.85
N GLY A 478 30.35 2.17 2.63
CA GLY A 478 31.12 1.24 1.82
C GLY A 478 30.34 -0.06 1.59
N THR A 479 30.98 -1.21 1.77
CA THR A 479 30.35 -2.54 1.60
C THR A 479 29.74 -3.11 2.89
N GLN A 480 29.64 -2.32 3.96
CA GLN A 480 29.26 -2.85 5.28
C GLN A 480 27.76 -3.16 5.39
N VAL A 481 26.90 -2.50 4.61
CA VAL A 481 25.46 -2.71 4.66
C VAL A 481 25.09 -4.16 4.34
N GLY A 482 25.68 -4.74 3.31
CA GLY A 482 25.44 -6.14 2.94
C GLY A 482 25.89 -7.19 3.97
N LYS A 483 26.61 -6.78 5.02
CA LYS A 483 27.06 -7.65 6.13
C LYS A 483 26.09 -7.66 7.32
N VAL A 484 25.08 -6.80 7.31
CA VAL A 484 24.05 -6.76 8.35
C VAL A 484 23.24 -8.07 8.30
N ARG A 485 22.94 -8.65 9.46
CA ARG A 485 22.10 -9.85 9.60
C ARG A 485 21.04 -9.70 10.66
N ASN A 486 21.18 -8.69 11.52
CA ASN A 486 20.28 -8.45 12.64
C ASN A 486 20.33 -6.98 13.08
N PRO A 487 19.40 -6.50 13.93
CA PRO A 487 19.36 -5.12 14.39
C PRO A 487 20.60 -4.64 15.16
N ARG A 488 21.40 -5.57 15.74
CA ARG A 488 22.66 -5.21 16.43
C ARG A 488 23.75 -4.83 15.43
N ASP A 489 23.86 -5.58 14.33
CA ASP A 489 24.82 -5.28 13.26
C ASP A 489 24.50 -3.94 12.60
N ARG A 490 23.20 -3.66 12.38
CA ARG A 490 22.71 -2.38 11.87
C ARG A 490 23.20 -1.19 12.71
N ARG A 491 23.17 -1.31 14.04
CA ARG A 491 23.65 -0.25 14.96
C ARG A 491 25.15 -0.02 14.89
N ARG A 492 25.93 -0.94 14.35
CA ARG A 492 27.39 -0.83 14.19
C ARG A 492 27.81 -0.09 12.92
N LEU A 493 26.88 0.12 11.97
CA LEU A 493 27.18 0.89 10.77
C LEU A 493 27.65 2.29 11.14
N ARG A 494 28.76 2.71 10.53
CA ARG A 494 29.35 4.03 10.76
C ARG A 494 29.24 4.86 9.49
N TYR A 495 28.46 5.93 9.56
CA TYR A 495 28.35 6.91 8.49
C TYR A 495 29.70 7.59 8.25
N ARG A 496 30.15 7.61 7.01
CA ARG A 496 31.29 8.39 6.58
C ARG A 496 30.80 9.81 6.31
N ASN A 497 31.43 10.83 6.95
CA ASN A 497 31.09 12.23 6.69
C ASN A 497 31.34 12.53 5.20
N ALA A 498 30.35 13.13 4.54
CA ALA A 498 30.45 13.53 3.13
C ALA A 498 31.37 14.74 2.91
N ARG A 499 31.65 15.50 3.98
CA ARG A 499 32.53 16.65 3.94
C ARG A 499 33.97 16.25 4.24
N ASP A 500 34.83 16.52 3.30
CA ASP A 500 36.29 16.47 3.46
C ASP A 500 36.94 17.64 2.68
N ASP A 501 38.27 17.73 2.72
CA ASP A 501 39.00 18.79 2.01
C ASP A 501 38.85 18.69 0.48
N ALA A 502 38.56 17.49 -0.03
CA ALA A 502 38.34 17.24 -1.47
C ALA A 502 36.90 17.58 -1.91
N HIS A 503 35.94 17.55 -0.97
CA HIS A 503 34.51 17.77 -1.22
C HIS A 503 33.95 18.82 -0.25
N PRO A 504 34.27 20.11 -0.46
CA PRO A 504 33.75 21.20 0.36
C PRO A 504 32.25 21.37 0.12
N MET A 505 31.43 20.93 1.07
CA MET A 505 29.99 21.10 1.04
C MET A 505 29.45 21.75 2.30
N PRO A 506 28.26 22.39 2.28
CA PRO A 506 27.62 22.92 3.46
C PRO A 506 27.35 21.85 4.51
N ALA A 507 27.63 22.13 5.80
CA ALA A 507 27.43 21.16 6.88
C ALA A 507 25.98 20.70 7.04
N TRP A 508 25.02 21.55 6.69
CA TRP A 508 23.60 21.18 6.71
C TRP A 508 23.22 20.16 5.63
N LEU A 509 23.94 20.14 4.50
CA LEU A 509 23.72 19.16 3.44
C LEU A 509 24.22 17.78 3.88
N ASP A 510 25.39 17.70 4.52
CA ASP A 510 25.87 16.44 5.11
C ASP A 510 24.91 15.91 6.20
N ASP A 511 24.35 16.80 7.06
CA ASP A 511 23.33 16.39 8.06
C ASP A 511 22.06 15.85 7.38
N ALA A 512 21.63 16.43 6.26
CA ALA A 512 20.49 15.93 5.47
C ALA A 512 20.78 14.56 4.86
N LEU A 513 21.97 14.36 4.29
CA LEU A 513 22.41 13.07 3.74
C LEU A 513 22.51 12.01 4.84
N ALA A 514 23.16 12.32 5.95
CA ALA A 514 23.29 11.42 7.11
C ALA A 514 21.93 11.00 7.68
N LYS A 515 20.94 11.92 7.68
CA LYS A 515 19.56 11.63 8.07
C LYS A 515 18.87 10.71 7.07
N ALA A 516 19.02 10.93 5.75
CA ALA A 516 18.40 10.09 4.72
C ALA A 516 18.90 8.65 4.77
N VAL A 517 20.22 8.45 4.94
CA VAL A 517 20.84 7.12 5.01
C VAL A 517 20.97 6.58 6.45
N HIS A 518 20.24 7.14 7.42
CA HIS A 518 20.32 6.64 8.79
C HIS A 518 20.00 5.15 8.85
N PRO A 519 20.82 4.31 9.55
CA PRO A 519 20.56 2.87 9.63
C PRO A 519 19.17 2.51 10.18
N ASP A 520 18.70 3.27 11.19
CA ASP A 520 17.36 3.12 11.76
C ASP A 520 16.33 3.89 10.91
N PRO A 521 15.34 3.20 10.27
CA PRO A 521 14.31 3.84 9.45
C PRO A 521 13.51 4.92 10.19
N ALA A 522 13.25 4.74 11.50
CA ALA A 522 12.50 5.70 12.30
C ALA A 522 13.22 7.06 12.49
N ARG A 523 14.53 7.08 12.25
CA ARG A 523 15.36 8.31 12.37
C ARG A 523 15.61 9.00 11.03
N ARG A 524 15.12 8.45 9.92
CA ARG A 524 15.16 9.07 8.60
C ARG A 524 14.16 10.22 8.51
N HIS A 525 14.06 10.87 7.37
CA HIS A 525 13.04 11.90 7.11
C HIS A 525 11.64 11.33 7.23
N ASP A 526 10.69 12.15 7.64
CA ASP A 526 9.29 11.75 7.81
C ASP A 526 8.50 11.81 6.50
N ALA A 527 9.08 12.39 5.45
CA ALA A 527 8.53 12.41 4.09
C ALA A 527 9.64 12.64 3.06
N LEU A 528 9.45 12.15 1.82
CA LEU A 528 10.34 12.47 0.69
C LEU A 528 10.40 13.98 0.41
N SER A 529 9.30 14.71 0.66
CA SER A 529 9.26 16.16 0.52
C SER A 529 10.13 16.88 1.56
N GLU A 530 10.27 16.34 2.76
CA GLU A 530 11.19 16.87 3.77
C GLU A 530 12.65 16.71 3.30
N PHE A 531 13.00 15.54 2.75
CA PHE A 531 14.33 15.33 2.19
C PHE A 531 14.60 16.32 1.05
N ALA A 532 13.65 16.46 0.09
CA ALA A 532 13.78 17.44 -0.99
C ALA A 532 14.00 18.88 -0.47
N ALA A 533 13.25 19.31 0.56
CA ALA A 533 13.42 20.61 1.18
C ALA A 533 14.80 20.75 1.83
N ASN A 534 15.26 19.69 2.50
CA ASN A 534 16.58 19.68 3.18
C ASN A 534 17.77 19.59 2.20
N LEU A 535 17.54 19.24 0.93
CA LEU A 535 18.54 19.40 -0.14
C LEU A 535 18.64 20.83 -0.65
N ARG A 536 17.64 21.69 -0.37
CA ARG A 536 17.63 23.11 -0.81
C ARG A 536 18.09 24.06 0.30
N SER A 537 17.75 23.77 1.54
CA SER A 537 17.98 24.66 2.68
C SER A 537 18.18 23.90 3.98
N PRO A 538 18.86 24.50 4.96
CA PRO A 538 19.04 23.90 6.27
C PRO A 538 17.70 23.55 6.93
N SER A 539 17.60 22.37 7.55
CA SER A 539 16.42 21.97 8.30
C SER A 539 16.25 22.85 9.56
N LEU A 540 14.99 23.00 10.03
CA LEU A 540 14.69 23.70 11.28
C LEU A 540 15.47 23.10 12.46
N ARG A 541 15.65 21.79 12.48
CA ARG A 541 16.44 21.10 13.52
C ARG A 541 17.91 21.48 13.46
N TYR A 542 18.47 21.63 12.25
CA TYR A 542 19.87 22.06 12.07
C TYR A 542 20.06 23.50 12.52
N THR A 543 19.15 24.41 12.16
CA THR A 543 19.21 25.82 12.57
C THR A 543 19.01 25.97 14.08
N ALA A 544 18.07 25.25 14.69
CA ALA A 544 17.84 25.25 16.13
C ALA A 544 19.07 24.78 16.91
N ARG A 545 19.78 23.73 16.46
CA ARG A 545 21.02 23.25 17.07
C ARG A 545 22.14 24.31 17.06
N ARG A 546 22.16 25.21 16.09
CA ARG A 546 23.14 26.29 15.98
C ARG A 546 22.86 27.46 16.93
N HIS A 547 21.60 27.65 17.31
CA HIS A 547 21.16 28.68 18.25
C HIS A 547 21.14 28.23 19.73
N ILE A 548 21.44 26.94 19.99
CA ILE A 548 21.62 26.50 21.39
C ILE A 548 22.90 27.14 21.94
N PRO A 549 22.81 27.94 23.03
CA PRO A 549 23.97 28.54 23.67
C PRO A 549 25.03 27.48 24.00
N LEU A 550 26.30 27.84 23.88
CA LEU A 550 27.41 26.93 24.20
C LEU A 550 27.31 26.31 25.61
N ALA A 551 26.69 27.02 26.56
CA ALA A 551 26.39 26.56 27.91
C ALA A 551 25.47 25.32 27.95
N GLU A 552 24.47 25.22 27.04
CA GLU A 552 23.55 24.08 26.96
C GLU A 552 24.06 23.00 26.01
N ARG A 553 24.83 23.38 24.99
CA ARG A 553 25.37 22.46 23.99
C ARG A 553 26.48 21.56 24.54
N ASN A 554 27.30 22.06 25.41
CA ASN A 554 28.36 21.33 26.11
C ASN A 554 28.71 22.04 27.42
N PRO A 555 27.92 21.82 28.49
CA PRO A 555 28.06 22.50 29.77
C PRO A 555 29.48 22.37 30.33
N GLU A 556 30.08 21.20 30.23
CA GLU A 556 31.41 20.92 30.79
C GLU A 556 32.51 21.74 30.10
N ARG A 557 32.50 21.84 28.78
CA ARG A 557 33.46 22.69 28.04
C ARG A 557 33.21 24.15 28.27
N PHE A 558 31.96 24.60 28.34
CA PHE A 558 31.60 25.98 28.59
C PHE A 558 32.14 26.44 29.96
N TRP A 559 31.85 25.67 31.01
CA TRP A 559 32.31 26.01 32.35
C TRP A 559 33.82 25.92 32.51
N LYS A 560 34.50 24.94 31.87
CA LYS A 560 35.96 24.85 31.86
C LYS A 560 36.64 26.06 31.17
N THR A 561 36.10 26.48 30.01
CA THR A 561 36.65 27.66 29.31
C THR A 561 36.35 28.95 30.04
N LEU A 562 35.17 29.09 30.61
CA LEU A 562 34.80 30.26 31.40
C LEU A 562 35.65 30.36 32.68
N SER A 563 35.81 29.25 33.41
CA SER A 563 36.66 29.21 34.62
C SER A 563 38.12 29.48 34.31
N GLY A 564 38.65 28.93 33.20
CA GLY A 564 40.02 29.23 32.76
C GLY A 564 40.20 30.70 32.38
N GLY A 565 39.22 31.29 31.68
CA GLY A 565 39.25 32.73 31.36
C GLY A 565 39.18 33.64 32.59
N LEU A 566 38.31 33.28 33.56
CA LEU A 566 38.22 34.01 34.83
C LEU A 566 39.50 33.89 35.67
N ALA A 567 40.09 32.70 35.73
CA ALA A 567 41.37 32.50 36.43
C ALA A 567 42.51 33.35 35.83
N LEU A 568 42.58 33.40 34.48
CA LEU A 568 43.54 34.23 33.76
C LEU A 568 43.30 35.71 34.02
N LEU A 569 42.07 36.17 34.05
CA LEU A 569 41.69 37.53 34.34
C LEU A 569 42.06 37.90 35.78
N CYS A 570 41.80 37.03 36.75
CA CYS A 570 42.20 37.21 38.12
C CYS A 570 43.76 37.34 38.29
N LEU A 571 44.48 36.52 37.53
CA LEU A 571 45.96 36.55 37.56
C LEU A 571 46.51 37.84 36.97
N VAL A 572 45.91 38.35 35.88
CA VAL A 572 46.25 39.64 35.28
C VAL A 572 45.95 40.82 36.27
N LEU A 573 44.76 40.77 36.88
CA LEU A 573 44.38 41.80 37.85
C LEU A 573 45.28 41.80 39.12
N ALA A 574 45.66 40.61 39.59
CA ALA A 574 46.62 40.49 40.71
C ALA A 574 47.96 41.03 40.33
N THR A 575 48.50 40.78 39.14
CA THR A 575 49.79 41.35 38.70
C THR A 575 49.75 42.85 38.56
N LEU A 576 48.61 43.43 38.12
CA LEU A 576 48.43 44.89 38.04
C LEU A 576 48.21 45.54 39.38
N ALA A 577 47.70 44.86 40.41
CA ALA A 577 47.51 45.36 41.75
C ALA A 577 48.81 45.33 42.60
N PHE A 578 49.79 44.55 42.16
CA PHE A 578 51.12 44.48 42.82
C PHE A 578 52.19 45.32 42.12
N GLN A 579 51.87 46.08 41.07
CA GLN A 579 52.63 47.15 40.48
C GLN A 579 52.17 48.52 41.04
#